data_e26ffcf20ffa850559efec94a7f18143
#
_entry.id   e26ffcf20ffa850559efec94a7f18143
#
_cell.length_a   1.000
_cell.length_b   1.000
_cell.length_c   1.000
_cell.angle_alpha   90.00
_cell.angle_beta   90.00
_cell.angle_gamma   90.00
#
_symmetry.space_group_name_H-M   'P 1'
#
loop_
_entity.id
_entity.type
_entity.pdbx_description
1 polymer ?
#
loop_
_entity_poly.entity_id
_entity_poly.type
_entity_poly.pdbx_seq_one_letter_code
_entity_poly.pdbx_strand_id
1 'polypeptide(L)'
;MLTKCQEKALKAMKKGYNVHLFGEGGTGKSFVINEFLNSLTESERDKTIITAPTGIAALNVNGVTIHRAFKVPIGPIGPHNDPPPKVSETLKVAKRVIIDEISMCRFDVFEYVTKCIRLAEKTYKRKIQVIVIGDMLQLPPVLIDKDRAILTQMWGKEKISGFAFEAPLWKSYKFKNCYLDEVMRQKGDAELIENDNKARRGDKTCIEWFNSLENKPSKNAIHLCARKKEADEINNEATKRFENVTKYKSRISGSVTGADKPAPDTLELAVGMKVMVLSNGEHYKNGQIGEVVSCFEDNVHVEIDGNICVIKACEWLVEDYVVKGEPPKLEKEEIGSFIQIPLKPAYAITIHKSQGQTYDSVVIHPNCFAAGQLYVAISRCTNRRGLSFSSKIKEEQLITDKDCLDFYEKIENESNAEVDDTPTSSPEKKENKSKPPKETRGGVRAGAGRKPKYGKGLEMKTIKIPVVAEDAVRELLNAIDWEIIKNKDVAEKSKVKVREKSKSS
;
A
#
# COMPACT_ATOMS: atom_id res chain seq x y z
N MET A 1 22.50 5.49 14.35
CA MET A 1 22.59 6.93 13.98
C MET A 1 21.92 7.05 12.62
N LEU A 2 21.04 8.04 12.43
CA LEU A 2 20.37 8.29 11.14
C LEU A 2 21.35 8.89 10.13
N THR A 3 21.19 8.56 8.85
CA THR A 3 21.88 9.28 7.77
C THR A 3 21.24 10.65 7.53
N LYS A 4 21.93 11.54 6.82
CA LYS A 4 21.40 12.90 6.52
C LYS A 4 20.06 12.84 5.77
N CYS A 5 19.91 11.90 4.81
CA CYS A 5 18.66 11.73 4.07
C CYS A 5 17.54 11.17 4.95
N GLN A 6 17.86 10.24 5.86
CA GLN A 6 16.92 9.73 6.86
C GLN A 6 16.45 10.80 7.84
N GLU A 7 17.36 11.65 8.34
CA GLU A 7 17.01 12.80 9.20
C GLU A 7 16.10 13.82 8.49
N LYS A 8 16.40 14.13 7.22
CA LYS A 8 15.56 15.02 6.38
C LYS A 8 14.15 14.47 6.21
N ALA A 9 14.02 13.17 5.94
CA ALA A 9 12.73 12.49 5.82
C ALA A 9 11.95 12.51 7.15
N LEU A 10 12.59 12.16 8.26
CA LEU A 10 12.00 12.20 9.60
C LEU A 10 11.50 13.60 9.95
N LYS A 11 12.31 14.62 9.67
CA LYS A 11 11.93 16.04 9.89
C LYS A 11 10.72 16.43 9.06
N ALA A 12 10.63 15.99 7.80
CA ALA A 12 9.47 16.25 6.94
C ALA A 12 8.18 15.61 7.50
N MET A 13 8.24 14.36 7.94
CA MET A 13 7.11 13.67 8.56
C MET A 13 6.66 14.35 9.85
N LYS A 14 7.59 14.76 10.72
CA LYS A 14 7.30 15.49 11.98
C LYS A 14 6.67 16.86 11.75
N LYS A 15 7.02 17.53 10.65
CA LYS A 15 6.39 18.81 10.24
C LYS A 15 4.98 18.63 9.67
N GLY A 16 4.49 17.41 9.50
CA GLY A 16 3.13 17.13 9.01
C GLY A 16 2.97 17.15 7.49
N TYR A 17 4.07 17.16 6.72
CA TYR A 17 3.98 17.05 5.26
C TYR A 17 3.45 15.68 4.85
N ASN A 18 2.73 15.62 3.73
CA ASN A 18 2.56 14.36 3.01
C ASN A 18 3.92 13.96 2.46
N VAL A 19 4.33 12.71 2.68
CA VAL A 19 5.68 12.25 2.33
C VAL A 19 5.61 11.02 1.44
N HIS A 20 6.37 11.03 0.36
CA HIS A 20 6.76 9.84 -0.38
C HIS A 20 8.21 9.49 0.00
N LEU A 21 8.35 8.46 0.84
CA LEU A 21 9.64 7.96 1.28
C LEU A 21 10.06 6.79 0.38
N PHE A 22 11.13 6.96 -0.38
CA PHE A 22 11.56 5.97 -1.35
C PHE A 22 13.09 5.83 -1.38
N GLY A 23 13.57 4.77 -2.04
CA GLY A 23 14.98 4.41 -2.13
C GLY A 23 15.12 2.91 -2.38
N GLU A 24 16.33 2.48 -2.68
CA GLU A 24 16.65 1.09 -2.99
C GLU A 24 16.31 0.13 -1.84
N GLY A 25 16.36 -1.18 -2.16
CA GLY A 25 16.28 -2.24 -1.16
C GLY A 25 17.40 -2.09 -0.12
N GLY A 26 17.04 -2.06 1.19
CA GLY A 26 18.06 -2.00 2.24
C GLY A 26 18.54 -0.59 2.66
N THR A 27 17.91 0.49 2.16
CA THR A 27 18.23 1.88 2.55
C THR A 27 17.66 2.31 3.91
N GLY A 28 16.95 1.40 4.61
CA GLY A 28 16.43 1.69 5.95
C GLY A 28 15.09 2.43 5.97
N LYS A 29 14.25 2.33 4.95
CA LYS A 29 12.91 2.93 4.93
C LYS A 29 12.08 2.56 6.16
N SER A 30 12.00 1.28 6.49
CA SER A 30 11.26 0.79 7.67
C SER A 30 11.87 1.27 8.98
N PHE A 31 13.21 1.46 9.04
CA PHE A 31 13.88 2.04 10.19
C PHE A 31 13.44 3.49 10.43
N VAL A 32 13.42 4.32 9.38
CA VAL A 32 12.96 5.72 9.47
C VAL A 32 11.51 5.82 9.95
N ILE A 33 10.63 4.91 9.49
CA ILE A 33 9.23 4.87 9.94
C ILE A 33 9.13 4.48 11.40
N ASN A 34 9.89 3.49 11.86
CA ASN A 34 9.92 3.11 13.27
C ASN A 34 10.42 4.26 14.15
N GLU A 35 11.47 4.98 13.74
CA GLU A 35 11.95 6.17 14.40
C GLU A 35 10.90 7.30 14.44
N PHE A 36 10.15 7.46 13.35
CA PHE A 36 9.03 8.40 13.31
C PHE A 36 7.94 8.00 14.30
N LEU A 37 7.48 6.76 14.27
CA LEU A 37 6.45 6.24 15.17
C LEU A 37 6.89 6.32 16.64
N ASN A 38 8.16 6.00 16.94
CA ASN A 38 8.72 6.12 18.28
C ASN A 38 8.80 7.57 18.77
N SER A 39 8.89 8.52 17.87
CA SER A 39 8.90 9.95 18.21
C SER A 39 7.51 10.54 18.47
N LEU A 40 6.43 9.82 18.17
CA LEU A 40 5.06 10.24 18.42
C LEU A 40 4.67 10.00 19.87
N THR A 41 3.85 10.89 20.42
CA THR A 41 3.17 10.64 21.69
C THR A 41 2.17 9.48 21.55
N GLU A 42 1.79 8.85 22.65
CA GLU A 42 0.79 7.78 22.65
C GLU A 42 -0.51 8.23 21.96
N SER A 43 -1.04 9.38 22.34
CA SER A 43 -2.23 9.97 21.70
C SER A 43 -2.09 10.26 20.21
N GLU A 44 -0.86 10.41 19.68
CA GLU A 44 -0.63 10.58 18.25
C GLU A 44 -0.49 9.23 17.54
N ARG A 45 0.05 8.22 18.20
CA ARG A 45 0.07 6.83 17.70
C ARG A 45 -1.35 6.31 17.56
N ASP A 46 -2.19 6.49 18.57
CA ASP A 46 -3.61 6.12 18.57
C ASP A 46 -4.44 6.83 17.47
N LYS A 47 -3.87 7.78 16.78
CA LYS A 47 -4.47 8.51 15.65
C LYS A 47 -3.74 8.25 14.34
N THR A 48 -2.93 7.19 14.29
CA THR A 48 -2.15 6.79 13.11
C THR A 48 -2.62 5.44 12.59
N ILE A 49 -3.12 5.40 11.36
CA ILE A 49 -3.48 4.17 10.66
C ILE A 49 -2.23 3.72 9.89
N ILE A 50 -1.79 2.48 10.13
CA ILE A 50 -0.65 1.88 9.43
C ILE A 50 -1.16 0.73 8.57
N THR A 51 -0.81 0.75 7.28
CA THR A 51 -1.31 -0.23 6.31
C THR A 51 -0.23 -0.67 5.34
N ALA A 52 -0.46 -1.85 4.73
CA ALA A 52 0.32 -2.33 3.60
C ALA A 52 -0.57 -3.12 2.62
N PRO A 53 -0.14 -3.33 1.36
CA PRO A 53 -0.92 -4.06 0.35
C PRO A 53 -1.15 -5.54 0.68
N THR A 54 -0.21 -6.19 1.36
CA THR A 54 -0.25 -7.63 1.68
C THR A 54 -0.26 -7.88 3.18
N GLY A 55 -0.79 -9.05 3.60
CA GLY A 55 -0.82 -9.43 5.02
C GLY A 55 0.58 -9.51 5.65
N ILE A 56 1.56 -10.08 4.94
CA ILE A 56 2.95 -10.20 5.44
C ILE A 56 3.57 -8.80 5.62
N ALA A 57 3.41 -7.92 4.63
CA ALA A 57 3.92 -6.56 4.73
C ALA A 57 3.23 -5.78 5.88
N ALA A 58 1.93 -5.97 6.07
CA ALA A 58 1.18 -5.36 7.16
C ALA A 58 1.67 -5.83 8.54
N LEU A 59 1.94 -7.12 8.70
CA LEU A 59 2.52 -7.67 9.94
C LEU A 59 3.91 -7.09 10.24
N ASN A 60 4.75 -6.91 9.22
CA ASN A 60 6.10 -6.36 9.38
C ASN A 60 6.12 -4.92 9.94
N VAL A 61 5.07 -4.15 9.68
CA VAL A 61 4.91 -2.76 10.16
C VAL A 61 3.92 -2.63 11.31
N ASN A 62 3.51 -3.76 11.90
CA ASN A 62 2.48 -3.80 12.94
C ASN A 62 1.19 -3.03 12.53
N GLY A 63 0.80 -3.19 11.29
CA GLY A 63 -0.38 -2.58 10.68
C GLY A 63 -1.44 -3.61 10.27
N VAL A 64 -2.39 -3.17 9.47
CA VAL A 64 -3.40 -4.03 8.83
C VAL A 64 -3.35 -3.85 7.31
N THR A 65 -3.99 -4.76 6.55
CA THR A 65 -4.01 -4.59 5.09
C THR A 65 -4.83 -3.37 4.68
N ILE A 66 -4.46 -2.75 3.56
CA ILE A 66 -5.20 -1.61 2.97
C ILE A 66 -6.68 -1.98 2.79
N HIS A 67 -6.95 -3.18 2.26
CA HIS A 67 -8.32 -3.67 2.03
C HIS A 67 -9.14 -3.72 3.33
N ARG A 68 -8.53 -4.13 4.43
CA ARG A 68 -9.19 -4.19 5.74
C ARG A 68 -9.43 -2.79 6.32
N ALA A 69 -8.38 -1.96 6.39
CA ALA A 69 -8.46 -0.62 7.00
C ALA A 69 -9.50 0.28 6.32
N PHE A 70 -9.59 0.20 5.00
CA PHE A 70 -10.45 1.08 4.21
C PHE A 70 -11.69 0.40 3.63
N LYS A 71 -11.92 -0.89 3.97
CA LYS A 71 -13.02 -1.70 3.40
C LYS A 71 -13.03 -1.66 1.87
N VAL A 72 -11.85 -1.77 1.29
CA VAL A 72 -11.68 -1.73 -0.16
C VAL A 72 -12.38 -2.92 -0.80
N PRO A 73 -13.22 -2.73 -1.83
CA PRO A 73 -13.86 -3.82 -2.56
C PRO A 73 -12.82 -4.77 -3.19
N ILE A 74 -13.18 -6.05 -3.29
CA ILE A 74 -12.36 -7.04 -4.00
C ILE A 74 -12.60 -6.89 -5.52
N GLY A 75 -11.52 -6.92 -6.30
CA GLY A 75 -11.56 -6.83 -7.76
C GLY A 75 -11.24 -5.43 -8.29
N PRO A 76 -11.51 -5.15 -9.58
CA PRO A 76 -11.31 -3.87 -10.23
C PRO A 76 -12.24 -2.78 -9.68
N ILE A 77 -11.71 -1.59 -9.41
CA ILE A 77 -12.45 -0.46 -8.85
C ILE A 77 -12.51 0.67 -9.88
N GLY A 78 -13.72 1.07 -10.25
CA GLY A 78 -13.93 2.15 -11.21
C GLY A 78 -13.85 3.55 -10.61
N PRO A 79 -13.79 4.58 -11.47
CA PRO A 79 -13.68 5.99 -11.04
C PRO A 79 -14.88 6.48 -10.26
N HIS A 80 -16.05 5.85 -10.41
CA HIS A 80 -17.31 6.22 -9.74
C HIS A 80 -17.64 5.37 -8.51
N ASN A 81 -16.72 4.48 -8.10
CA ASN A 81 -16.88 3.75 -6.85
C ASN A 81 -16.54 4.67 -5.67
N ASP A 82 -17.57 5.18 -5.03
CA ASP A 82 -17.42 6.00 -3.85
C ASP A 82 -17.38 5.17 -2.56
N PRO A 83 -16.57 5.57 -1.58
CA PRO A 83 -16.47 4.85 -0.31
C PRO A 83 -17.77 4.95 0.50
N PRO A 84 -18.17 3.88 1.21
CA PRO A 84 -19.34 3.92 2.07
C PRO A 84 -19.10 4.85 3.28
N PRO A 85 -20.16 5.47 3.84
CA PRO A 85 -20.04 6.39 4.98
C PRO A 85 -19.33 5.79 6.21
N LYS A 86 -19.45 4.49 6.43
CA LYS A 86 -18.80 3.77 7.54
C LYS A 86 -17.28 3.89 7.55
N VAL A 87 -16.65 3.98 6.35
CA VAL A 87 -15.19 4.20 6.24
C VAL A 87 -14.81 5.56 6.80
N SER A 88 -15.63 6.59 6.54
CA SER A 88 -15.41 7.93 7.08
C SER A 88 -15.46 7.96 8.61
N GLU A 89 -16.29 7.15 9.25
CA GLU A 89 -16.34 7.05 10.72
C GLU A 89 -15.02 6.49 11.28
N THR A 90 -14.48 5.44 10.66
CA THR A 90 -13.17 4.88 11.08
C THR A 90 -12.06 5.94 10.97
N LEU A 91 -12.12 6.81 9.97
CA LEU A 91 -11.17 7.89 9.79
C LEU A 91 -11.46 9.11 10.68
N LYS A 92 -12.56 9.11 11.46
CA LYS A 92 -12.98 10.25 12.31
C LYS A 92 -11.89 10.79 13.22
N VAL A 93 -11.04 9.93 13.75
CA VAL A 93 -9.98 10.33 14.70
C VAL A 93 -8.59 10.29 14.10
N ALA A 94 -8.41 9.67 12.92
CA ALA A 94 -7.10 9.50 12.31
C ALA A 94 -6.45 10.86 11.97
N LYS A 95 -5.25 11.11 12.43
CA LYS A 95 -4.40 12.25 12.02
C LYS A 95 -3.46 11.88 10.88
N ARG A 96 -3.13 10.59 10.73
CA ARG A 96 -2.17 10.09 9.76
C ARG A 96 -2.62 8.77 9.17
N VAL A 97 -2.24 8.57 7.93
CA VAL A 97 -2.31 7.28 7.22
C VAL A 97 -0.92 6.98 6.67
N ILE A 98 -0.39 5.82 7.01
CA ILE A 98 0.89 5.31 6.50
C ILE A 98 0.58 4.11 5.62
N ILE A 99 1.12 4.11 4.40
CA ILE A 99 0.99 3.01 3.44
C ILE A 99 2.40 2.53 3.10
N ASP A 100 2.79 1.38 3.64
CA ASP A 100 4.07 0.75 3.31
C ASP A 100 3.95 -0.11 2.04
N GLU A 101 5.08 -0.43 1.42
CA GLU A 101 5.18 -1.20 0.16
C GLU A 101 4.25 -0.67 -0.94
N ILE A 102 4.26 0.66 -1.15
CA ILE A 102 3.36 1.36 -2.10
C ILE A 102 3.49 0.85 -3.55
N SER A 103 4.64 0.28 -3.93
CA SER A 103 4.87 -0.30 -5.26
C SER A 103 3.87 -1.40 -5.60
N MET A 104 3.40 -2.15 -4.59
CA MET A 104 2.42 -3.22 -4.76
C MET A 104 0.97 -2.75 -4.66
N CYS A 105 0.74 -1.47 -4.40
CA CYS A 105 -0.61 -0.90 -4.32
C CYS A 105 -1.11 -0.52 -5.71
N ARG A 106 -2.21 -1.13 -6.17
CA ARG A 106 -2.83 -0.77 -7.45
C ARG A 106 -3.36 0.66 -7.42
N PHE A 107 -3.31 1.35 -8.56
CA PHE A 107 -3.75 2.75 -8.69
C PHE A 107 -5.22 2.95 -8.33
N ASP A 108 -6.11 2.03 -8.68
CA ASP A 108 -7.53 2.08 -8.37
C ASP A 108 -7.81 1.88 -6.87
N VAL A 109 -7.02 1.01 -6.21
CA VAL A 109 -7.04 0.83 -4.76
C VAL A 109 -6.56 2.10 -4.06
N PHE A 110 -5.44 2.69 -4.54
CA PHE A 110 -4.92 3.95 -3.99
C PHE A 110 -5.91 5.10 -4.19
N GLU A 111 -6.55 5.20 -5.37
CA GLU A 111 -7.60 6.20 -5.63
C GLU A 111 -8.78 6.04 -4.68
N TYR A 112 -9.25 4.81 -4.44
CA TYR A 112 -10.31 4.55 -3.50
C TYR A 112 -9.94 4.95 -2.06
N VAL A 113 -8.74 4.58 -1.60
CA VAL A 113 -8.21 4.97 -0.28
C VAL A 113 -8.17 6.49 -0.13
N THR A 114 -7.67 7.18 -1.16
CA THR A 114 -7.57 8.64 -1.14
C THR A 114 -8.94 9.32 -1.18
N LYS A 115 -9.93 8.74 -1.85
CA LYS A 115 -11.33 9.16 -1.74
C LYS A 115 -11.88 9.01 -0.32
N CYS A 116 -11.59 7.88 0.35
CA CYS A 116 -11.96 7.67 1.76
C CYS A 116 -11.38 8.78 2.66
N ILE A 117 -10.08 9.06 2.51
CA ILE A 117 -9.39 10.10 3.27
C ILE A 117 -10.01 11.48 3.01
N ARG A 118 -10.25 11.85 1.76
CA ARG A 118 -10.87 13.14 1.40
C ARG A 118 -12.29 13.27 1.90
N LEU A 119 -13.06 12.19 1.86
CA LEU A 119 -14.40 12.19 2.44
C LEU A 119 -14.35 12.46 3.95
N ALA A 120 -13.42 11.81 4.66
CA ALA A 120 -13.20 12.05 6.08
C ALA A 120 -12.73 13.48 6.37
N GLU A 121 -11.77 14.01 5.60
CA GLU A 121 -11.29 15.38 5.72
C GLU A 121 -12.43 16.41 5.55
N LYS A 122 -13.30 16.19 4.57
CA LYS A 122 -14.48 17.05 4.32
C LYS A 122 -15.49 16.95 5.45
N THR A 123 -15.79 15.71 5.89
CA THR A 123 -16.80 15.45 6.93
C THR A 123 -16.37 16.00 8.29
N TYR A 124 -15.12 15.78 8.68
CA TYR A 124 -14.60 16.17 9.99
C TYR A 124 -13.79 17.48 9.98
N LYS A 125 -13.78 18.20 8.86
CA LYS A 125 -13.14 19.52 8.66
C LYS A 125 -11.70 19.60 9.17
N ARG A 126 -10.89 18.59 8.88
CA ARG A 126 -9.48 18.51 9.26
C ARG A 126 -8.66 17.81 8.19
N LYS A 127 -7.35 18.03 8.21
CA LYS A 127 -6.40 17.37 7.32
C LYS A 127 -5.89 16.08 7.93
N ILE A 128 -5.62 15.11 7.06
CA ILE A 128 -5.01 13.83 7.41
C ILE A 128 -3.69 13.73 6.63
N GLN A 129 -2.60 13.62 7.36
CA GLN A 129 -1.28 13.41 6.76
C GLN A 129 -1.22 12.03 6.08
N VAL A 130 -0.72 11.97 4.85
CA VAL A 130 -0.49 10.72 4.12
C VAL A 130 1.00 10.51 3.91
N ILE A 131 1.49 9.35 4.36
CA ILE A 131 2.88 8.94 4.17
C ILE A 131 2.85 7.63 3.36
N VAL A 132 3.47 7.64 2.19
CA VAL A 132 3.61 6.45 1.32
C VAL A 132 5.08 6.05 1.26
N ILE A 133 5.34 4.73 1.34
CA ILE A 133 6.68 4.19 1.48
C ILE A 133 6.88 3.07 0.49
N GLY A 134 8.01 3.04 -0.19
CA GLY A 134 8.37 1.93 -1.07
C GLY A 134 9.34 2.33 -2.17
N ASP A 135 9.59 1.40 -3.07
CA ASP A 135 10.40 1.60 -4.26
C ASP A 135 9.60 1.09 -5.47
N MET A 136 9.18 2.01 -6.36
CA MET A 136 8.36 1.66 -7.53
C MET A 136 9.09 0.75 -8.53
N LEU A 137 10.42 0.66 -8.45
CA LEU A 137 11.23 -0.24 -9.28
C LEU A 137 11.35 -1.66 -8.66
N GLN A 138 10.76 -1.90 -7.48
CA GLN A 138 10.55 -3.23 -6.93
C GLN A 138 9.34 -3.91 -7.59
N LEU A 139 8.72 -4.88 -6.90
CA LEU A 139 7.59 -5.61 -7.48
C LEU A 139 6.39 -4.69 -7.76
N PRO A 140 5.83 -4.79 -8.98
CA PRO A 140 4.63 -4.05 -9.34
C PRO A 140 3.38 -4.61 -8.64
N PRO A 141 2.26 -3.88 -8.68
CA PRO A 141 0.98 -4.41 -8.26
C PRO A 141 0.60 -5.66 -9.07
N VAL A 142 -0.03 -6.64 -8.41
CA VAL A 142 -0.56 -7.81 -9.12
C VAL A 142 -1.77 -7.36 -9.93
N LEU A 143 -1.61 -7.35 -11.25
CA LEU A 143 -2.65 -6.95 -12.20
C LEU A 143 -2.72 -7.98 -13.34
N ILE A 144 -3.67 -8.91 -13.25
CA ILE A 144 -3.89 -9.91 -14.28
C ILE A 144 -4.54 -9.27 -15.52
N ASP A 145 -4.36 -9.87 -16.70
CA ASP A 145 -4.81 -9.31 -17.98
C ASP A 145 -6.31 -9.02 -18.00
N LYS A 146 -7.12 -9.89 -17.39
CA LYS A 146 -8.57 -9.68 -17.25
C LYS A 146 -8.88 -8.40 -16.48
N ASP A 147 -8.24 -8.19 -15.31
CA ASP A 147 -8.48 -7.00 -14.50
C ASP A 147 -7.94 -5.75 -15.18
N ARG A 148 -6.79 -5.88 -15.89
CA ARG A 148 -6.21 -4.80 -16.70
C ARG A 148 -7.19 -4.33 -17.77
N ALA A 149 -7.79 -5.25 -18.53
CA ALA A 149 -8.77 -4.92 -19.54
C ALA A 149 -10.00 -4.20 -18.97
N ILE A 150 -10.54 -4.72 -17.85
CA ILE A 150 -11.67 -4.11 -17.15
C ILE A 150 -11.33 -2.69 -16.69
N LEU A 151 -10.19 -2.50 -16.01
CA LEU A 151 -9.78 -1.20 -15.52
C LEU A 151 -9.52 -0.21 -16.66
N THR A 152 -8.90 -0.65 -17.76
CA THR A 152 -8.67 0.16 -18.94
C THR A 152 -9.99 0.71 -19.48
N GLN A 153 -10.99 -0.16 -19.60
CA GLN A 153 -12.33 0.24 -20.04
C GLN A 153 -13.02 1.18 -19.04
N MET A 154 -13.01 0.83 -17.74
CA MET A 154 -13.69 1.62 -16.68
C MET A 154 -13.10 3.03 -16.53
N TRP A 155 -11.78 3.17 -16.72
CA TRP A 155 -11.08 4.44 -16.56
C TRP A 155 -10.88 5.21 -17.87
N GLY A 156 -11.34 4.67 -19.02
CA GLY A 156 -11.20 5.30 -20.33
C GLY A 156 -9.74 5.58 -20.70
N LYS A 157 -8.80 4.71 -20.27
CA LYS A 157 -7.38 4.84 -20.56
C LYS A 157 -6.97 3.86 -21.65
N GLU A 158 -6.03 4.24 -22.52
CA GLU A 158 -5.50 3.35 -23.55
C GLU A 158 -4.58 2.28 -22.95
N LYS A 159 -3.80 2.66 -21.93
CA LYS A 159 -2.84 1.79 -21.23
C LYS A 159 -2.85 2.08 -19.74
N ILE A 160 -2.70 1.04 -18.94
CA ILE A 160 -2.57 1.10 -17.49
C ILE A 160 -1.34 0.28 -17.06
N SER A 161 -0.38 0.90 -16.39
CA SER A 161 0.73 0.19 -15.75
C SER A 161 0.28 -0.45 -14.43
N GLY A 162 -0.61 0.20 -13.71
CA GLY A 162 -1.22 -0.28 -12.48
C GLY A 162 -0.66 0.35 -11.21
N PHE A 163 0.42 1.13 -11.29
CA PHE A 163 1.07 1.73 -10.12
C PHE A 163 0.25 2.84 -9.47
N ALA A 164 0.40 3.00 -8.15
CA ALA A 164 -0.34 3.98 -7.35
C ALA A 164 -0.20 5.42 -7.85
N PHE A 165 0.94 5.80 -8.45
CA PHE A 165 1.16 7.15 -8.98
C PHE A 165 0.31 7.48 -10.23
N GLU A 166 -0.31 6.48 -10.87
CA GLU A 166 -1.28 6.71 -11.95
C GLU A 166 -2.65 7.18 -11.44
N ALA A 167 -2.92 7.05 -10.15
CA ALA A 167 -4.17 7.49 -9.55
C ALA A 167 -4.34 9.00 -9.73
N PRO A 168 -5.50 9.50 -10.21
CA PRO A 168 -5.75 10.92 -10.42
C PRO A 168 -5.48 11.77 -9.18
N LEU A 169 -5.77 11.22 -7.98
CA LEU A 169 -5.57 11.93 -6.72
C LEU A 169 -4.11 11.95 -6.24
N TRP A 170 -3.20 11.14 -6.80
CA TRP A 170 -1.78 11.12 -6.40
C TRP A 170 -1.16 12.52 -6.41
N LYS A 171 -1.24 13.20 -7.55
CA LYS A 171 -0.66 14.56 -7.73
C LYS A 171 -1.21 15.58 -6.74
N SER A 172 -2.46 15.40 -6.31
CA SER A 172 -3.14 16.33 -5.43
C SER A 172 -2.63 16.33 -3.99
N TYR A 173 -1.91 15.26 -3.57
CA TYR A 173 -1.29 15.19 -2.26
C TYR A 173 -0.01 16.01 -2.15
N LYS A 174 0.60 16.44 -3.29
CA LYS A 174 1.84 17.21 -3.31
C LYS A 174 2.87 16.61 -2.36
N PHE A 175 3.16 15.32 -2.53
CA PHE A 175 4.10 14.61 -1.68
C PHE A 175 5.45 15.28 -1.65
N LYS A 176 6.01 15.48 -0.45
CA LYS A 176 7.42 15.79 -0.30
C LYS A 176 8.21 14.50 -0.56
N ASN A 177 8.92 14.47 -1.66
CA ASN A 177 9.72 13.34 -2.09
C ASN A 177 10.99 13.26 -1.24
N CYS A 178 11.18 12.16 -0.52
CA CYS A 178 12.31 11.88 0.35
C CYS A 178 13.03 10.63 -0.14
N TYR A 179 14.11 10.82 -0.85
CA TYR A 179 14.95 9.73 -1.35
C TYR A 179 16.00 9.34 -0.30
N LEU A 180 16.14 8.03 -0.05
CA LEU A 180 17.18 7.45 0.76
C LEU A 180 18.22 6.80 -0.15
N ASP A 181 19.42 7.35 -0.16
CA ASP A 181 20.50 7.05 -1.10
C ASP A 181 21.56 6.09 -0.56
N GLU A 182 21.59 5.83 0.77
CA GLU A 182 22.57 4.98 1.39
C GLU A 182 22.03 3.55 1.61
N VAL A 183 22.60 2.56 0.91
CA VAL A 183 22.27 1.15 1.09
C VAL A 183 22.97 0.60 2.33
N MET A 184 22.20 0.25 3.35
CA MET A 184 22.71 -0.23 4.66
C MET A 184 22.83 -1.76 4.72
N ARG A 185 22.00 -2.49 3.95
CA ARG A 185 21.96 -3.96 3.97
C ARG A 185 23.24 -4.60 3.46
N GLN A 186 23.79 -4.07 2.40
CA GLN A 186 24.98 -4.58 1.69
C GLN A 186 26.24 -3.77 2.02
N LYS A 187 26.22 -3.06 3.17
CA LYS A 187 27.30 -2.17 3.59
C LYS A 187 28.64 -2.92 3.62
N GLY A 188 29.60 -2.42 2.85
CA GLY A 188 30.93 -3.02 2.71
C GLY A 188 31.14 -3.80 1.42
N ASP A 189 30.12 -3.97 0.58
CA ASP A 189 30.23 -4.60 -0.75
C ASP A 189 29.84 -3.62 -1.86
N ALA A 190 30.75 -2.69 -2.17
CA ALA A 190 30.51 -1.59 -3.12
C ALA A 190 30.16 -2.10 -4.54
N GLU A 191 30.82 -3.19 -4.99
CA GLU A 191 30.54 -3.75 -6.32
C GLU A 191 29.14 -4.38 -6.40
N LEU A 192 28.69 -5.06 -5.33
CA LEU A 192 27.35 -5.59 -5.27
C LEU A 192 26.32 -4.46 -5.29
N ILE A 193 26.52 -3.40 -4.50
CA ILE A 193 25.64 -2.23 -4.47
C ILE A 193 25.56 -1.58 -5.86
N GLU A 194 26.70 -1.39 -6.54
CA GLU A 194 26.72 -0.80 -7.87
C GLU A 194 25.92 -1.64 -8.88
N ASN A 195 26.17 -2.96 -8.93
CA ASN A 195 25.48 -3.84 -9.87
C ASN A 195 24.00 -4.07 -9.50
N ASP A 196 23.63 -4.06 -8.23
CA ASP A 196 22.24 -4.09 -7.78
C ASP A 196 21.48 -2.82 -8.23
N ASN A 197 22.13 -1.65 -8.16
CA ASN A 197 21.58 -0.41 -8.69
C ASN A 197 21.44 -0.39 -10.21
N LYS A 198 22.39 -0.98 -10.94
CA LYS A 198 22.26 -1.20 -12.38
C LYS A 198 21.06 -2.11 -12.67
N ALA A 199 20.93 -3.23 -11.96
CA ALA A 199 19.80 -4.15 -12.13
C ALA A 199 18.47 -3.47 -11.83
N ARG A 200 18.39 -2.63 -10.79
CA ARG A 200 17.22 -1.85 -10.43
C ARG A 200 16.76 -0.93 -11.57
N ARG A 201 17.70 -0.29 -12.25
CA ARG A 201 17.44 0.63 -13.37
C ARG A 201 17.29 -0.08 -14.73
N GLY A 202 17.45 -1.41 -14.78
CA GLY A 202 17.38 -2.20 -16.01
C GLY A 202 18.62 -2.08 -16.88
N ASP A 203 19.73 -1.61 -16.34
CA ASP A 203 21.01 -1.56 -17.04
C ASP A 203 21.61 -2.97 -17.13
N LYS A 204 21.56 -3.53 -18.33
CA LYS A 204 21.98 -4.90 -18.65
C LYS A 204 23.48 -5.15 -18.51
N THR A 205 24.29 -4.11 -18.38
CA THR A 205 25.75 -4.25 -18.17
C THR A 205 26.10 -4.99 -16.88
N CYS A 206 25.18 -5.03 -15.89
CA CYS A 206 25.37 -5.78 -14.66
C CYS A 206 25.27 -7.31 -14.86
N ILE A 207 24.64 -7.80 -15.92
CA ILE A 207 24.37 -9.23 -16.14
C ILE A 207 25.66 -10.04 -16.25
N GLU A 208 26.65 -9.52 -16.97
CA GLU A 208 27.95 -10.17 -17.11
C GLU A 208 28.62 -10.33 -15.75
N TRP A 209 28.57 -9.28 -14.90
CA TRP A 209 29.14 -9.33 -13.56
C TRP A 209 28.41 -10.37 -12.68
N PHE A 210 27.08 -10.40 -12.65
CA PHE A 210 26.34 -11.42 -11.89
C PHE A 210 26.64 -12.83 -12.41
N ASN A 211 26.73 -13.01 -13.72
CA ASN A 211 27.05 -14.30 -14.35
C ASN A 211 28.50 -14.76 -14.13
N SER A 212 29.40 -13.86 -13.73
CA SER A 212 30.80 -14.19 -13.37
C SER A 212 30.93 -14.69 -11.92
N LEU A 213 29.87 -14.57 -11.10
CA LEU A 213 29.87 -15.04 -9.72
C LEU A 213 29.74 -16.58 -9.68
N GLU A 214 30.86 -17.27 -9.47
CA GLU A 214 30.92 -18.74 -9.36
C GLU A 214 30.74 -19.21 -7.91
N ASN A 215 29.75 -18.65 -7.20
CA ASN A 215 29.50 -18.99 -5.80
C ASN A 215 28.75 -20.31 -5.66
N LYS A 216 29.22 -21.17 -4.77
CA LYS A 216 28.49 -22.36 -4.35
C LYS A 216 27.48 -21.95 -3.25
N PRO A 217 26.20 -22.35 -3.38
CA PRO A 217 25.21 -22.05 -2.35
C PRO A 217 25.59 -22.71 -1.02
N SER A 218 25.39 -22.01 0.08
CA SER A 218 25.55 -22.59 1.42
C SER A 218 24.48 -23.67 1.67
N LYS A 219 24.69 -24.53 2.69
CA LYS A 219 23.69 -25.52 3.13
C LYS A 219 22.35 -24.83 3.45
N ASN A 220 22.40 -23.62 3.98
CA ASN A 220 21.24 -22.84 4.41
C ASN A 220 20.67 -21.91 3.32
N ALA A 221 21.24 -21.91 2.11
CA ALA A 221 20.71 -21.08 1.02
C ALA A 221 19.24 -21.38 0.73
N ILE A 222 18.45 -20.33 0.52
CA ILE A 222 17.05 -20.43 0.12
C ILE A 222 16.91 -20.17 -1.37
N HIS A 223 16.10 -20.98 -2.06
CA HIS A 223 15.80 -20.77 -3.46
C HIS A 223 14.72 -19.68 -3.63
N LEU A 224 15.02 -18.65 -4.41
CA LEU A 224 14.11 -17.58 -4.77
C LEU A 224 13.58 -17.80 -6.18
N CYS A 225 12.28 -18.11 -6.29
CA CYS A 225 11.64 -18.49 -7.56
C CYS A 225 10.67 -17.40 -8.02
N ALA A 226 10.61 -17.13 -9.31
CA ALA A 226 9.65 -16.19 -9.87
C ALA A 226 8.20 -16.73 -9.79
N ARG A 227 8.01 -18.05 -9.86
CA ARG A 227 6.70 -18.72 -9.89
C ARG A 227 6.48 -19.60 -8.66
N LYS A 228 5.24 -19.59 -8.15
CA LYS A 228 4.84 -20.43 -7.02
C LYS A 228 5.03 -21.93 -7.33
N LYS A 229 4.67 -22.35 -8.54
CA LYS A 229 4.80 -23.75 -8.96
C LYS A 229 6.23 -24.26 -8.81
N GLU A 230 7.22 -23.49 -9.27
CA GLU A 230 8.64 -23.84 -9.15
C GLU A 230 9.10 -23.95 -7.68
N ALA A 231 8.68 -23.00 -6.84
CA ALA A 231 8.98 -23.05 -5.41
C ALA A 231 8.33 -24.26 -4.72
N ASP A 232 7.09 -24.58 -5.08
CA ASP A 232 6.36 -25.74 -4.53
C ASP A 232 7.02 -27.06 -4.98
N GLU A 233 7.47 -27.16 -6.23
CA GLU A 233 8.18 -28.33 -6.75
C GLU A 233 9.48 -28.57 -5.99
N ILE A 234 10.32 -27.54 -5.78
CA ILE A 234 11.56 -27.65 -5.00
C ILE A 234 11.27 -28.05 -3.56
N ASN A 235 10.28 -27.44 -2.91
CA ASN A 235 9.91 -27.79 -1.54
C ASN A 235 9.41 -29.25 -1.46
N ASN A 236 8.53 -29.66 -2.36
CA ASN A 236 7.98 -31.01 -2.40
C ASN A 236 9.07 -32.06 -2.63
N GLU A 237 9.99 -31.80 -3.56
CA GLU A 237 11.10 -32.72 -3.81
C GLU A 237 12.01 -32.83 -2.59
N ALA A 238 12.34 -31.70 -1.97
CA ALA A 238 13.19 -31.67 -0.78
C ALA A 238 12.54 -32.37 0.43
N THR A 239 11.21 -32.29 0.55
CA THR A 239 10.49 -32.89 1.70
C THR A 239 10.14 -34.37 1.51
N LYS A 240 10.00 -34.87 0.28
CA LYS A 240 9.71 -36.30 -0.03
C LYS A 240 10.70 -37.30 0.55
N ARG A 241 11.94 -36.90 0.80
CA ARG A 241 13.00 -37.75 1.36
C ARG A 241 12.85 -38.06 2.85
N PHE A 242 11.88 -37.41 3.53
CA PHE A 242 11.68 -37.56 4.95
C PHE A 242 10.52 -38.55 5.20
N GLU A 243 10.77 -39.61 5.95
CA GLU A 243 9.79 -40.68 6.18
C GLU A 243 8.94 -40.43 7.44
N ASN A 244 9.55 -39.93 8.53
CA ASN A 244 8.89 -39.73 9.81
C ASN A 244 8.41 -38.27 9.96
N VAL A 245 7.24 -37.97 9.40
CA VAL A 245 6.67 -36.61 9.37
C VAL A 245 5.68 -36.42 10.51
N THR A 246 5.92 -35.44 11.38
CA THR A 246 4.97 -34.98 12.40
C THR A 246 4.06 -33.89 11.80
N LYS A 247 2.74 -34.00 12.05
CA LYS A 247 1.74 -33.08 11.53
C LYS A 247 1.18 -32.18 12.63
N TYR A 248 1.28 -30.86 12.42
CA TYR A 248 0.72 -29.86 13.32
C TYR A 248 -0.46 -29.18 12.62
N LYS A 249 -1.65 -29.26 13.22
CA LYS A 249 -2.85 -28.60 12.71
C LYS A 249 -3.03 -27.23 13.35
N SER A 250 -3.34 -26.22 12.55
CA SER A 250 -3.68 -24.89 13.05
C SER A 250 -4.99 -24.91 13.82
N ARG A 251 -5.15 -23.95 14.74
CA ARG A 251 -6.43 -23.60 15.37
C ARG A 251 -6.84 -22.22 14.89
N ILE A 252 -8.09 -22.08 14.48
CA ILE A 252 -8.62 -20.83 13.92
C ILE A 252 -9.83 -20.43 14.74
N SER A 253 -9.89 -19.17 15.12
CA SER A 253 -11.02 -18.54 15.80
C SER A 253 -11.46 -17.30 15.05
N GLY A 254 -12.76 -17.01 15.01
CA GLY A 254 -13.29 -15.80 14.41
C GLY A 254 -13.10 -15.70 12.89
N SER A 255 -12.92 -14.47 12.38
CA SER A 255 -12.86 -14.18 10.95
C SER A 255 -11.42 -14.16 10.44
N VAL A 256 -10.94 -15.28 9.90
CA VAL A 256 -9.59 -15.44 9.36
C VAL A 256 -9.66 -15.83 7.89
N THR A 257 -9.06 -15.04 7.01
CA THR A 257 -8.96 -15.34 5.57
C THR A 257 -7.61 -15.98 5.24
N GLY A 258 -7.47 -16.54 4.02
CA GLY A 258 -6.19 -17.12 3.58
C GLY A 258 -5.02 -16.11 3.56
N ALA A 259 -5.32 -14.82 3.40
CA ALA A 259 -4.32 -13.74 3.44
C ALA A 259 -3.80 -13.45 4.87
N ASP A 260 -4.56 -13.84 5.88
CA ASP A 260 -4.23 -13.63 7.30
C ASP A 260 -3.39 -14.78 7.89
N LYS A 261 -3.16 -15.86 7.14
CA LYS A 261 -2.44 -17.06 7.59
C LYS A 261 -0.95 -16.98 7.23
N PRO A 262 -0.06 -16.70 8.19
CA PRO A 262 1.38 -16.67 7.93
C PRO A 262 1.98 -18.05 7.69
N ALA A 263 1.39 -19.09 8.31
CA ALA A 263 1.82 -20.49 8.25
C ALA A 263 0.77 -21.37 7.56
N PRO A 264 1.13 -22.61 7.14
CA PRO A 264 0.17 -23.58 6.59
C PRO A 264 -0.87 -24.03 7.64
N ASP A 265 -2.10 -24.33 7.21
CA ASP A 265 -3.14 -24.89 8.07
C ASP A 265 -2.72 -26.27 8.64
N THR A 266 -2.03 -27.07 7.83
CA THR A 266 -1.36 -28.28 8.26
C THR A 266 0.12 -28.14 7.96
N LEU A 267 0.92 -28.09 9.01
CA LEU A 267 2.37 -28.03 8.93
C LEU A 267 2.94 -29.44 9.10
N GLU A 268 3.71 -29.88 8.14
CA GLU A 268 4.36 -31.18 8.13
C GLU A 268 5.87 -31.00 8.31
N LEU A 269 6.45 -31.55 9.38
CA LEU A 269 7.87 -31.41 9.73
C LEU A 269 8.48 -32.76 10.08
N ALA A 270 9.75 -32.92 9.75
CA ALA A 270 10.58 -34.04 10.18
C ALA A 270 11.98 -33.55 10.59
N VAL A 271 12.67 -34.32 11.40
CA VAL A 271 14.06 -34.05 11.80
C VAL A 271 14.96 -33.94 10.57
N GLY A 272 15.82 -32.94 10.55
CA GLY A 272 16.70 -32.62 9.43
C GLY A 272 16.03 -31.76 8.34
N MET A 273 14.75 -31.42 8.45
CA MET A 273 14.10 -30.48 7.53
C MET A 273 14.62 -29.05 7.74
N LYS A 274 14.88 -28.38 6.61
CA LYS A 274 15.13 -26.95 6.59
C LYS A 274 13.82 -26.19 6.73
N VAL A 275 13.77 -25.28 7.71
CA VAL A 275 12.58 -24.48 8.02
C VAL A 275 12.92 -23.01 8.16
N MET A 276 11.94 -22.16 7.89
CA MET A 276 12.00 -20.72 8.17
C MET A 276 11.08 -20.42 9.33
N VAL A 277 11.58 -19.59 10.24
CA VAL A 277 10.78 -19.07 11.36
C VAL A 277 9.88 -17.93 10.86
N LEU A 278 8.63 -17.89 11.31
CA LEU A 278 7.59 -16.95 10.89
C LEU A 278 7.17 -15.94 11.97
N SER A 279 7.83 -15.97 13.12
CA SER A 279 7.63 -15.02 14.21
C SER A 279 8.95 -14.66 14.87
N ASN A 280 8.97 -13.60 15.68
CA ASN A 280 10.10 -13.31 16.55
C ASN A 280 9.95 -14.06 17.87
N GLY A 281 11.05 -14.54 18.43
CA GLY A 281 11.15 -15.12 19.77
C GLY A 281 12.35 -14.58 20.52
N GLU A 282 12.61 -15.12 21.69
CA GLU A 282 13.70 -14.65 22.55
C GLU A 282 15.08 -14.82 21.89
N HIS A 283 15.28 -15.95 21.19
CA HIS A 283 16.57 -16.33 20.62
C HIS A 283 16.53 -16.48 19.08
N TYR A 284 15.45 -16.08 18.43
CA TYR A 284 15.30 -16.17 16.99
C TYR A 284 14.43 -15.03 16.43
N LYS A 285 14.60 -14.74 15.14
CA LYS A 285 13.90 -13.67 14.44
C LYS A 285 13.11 -14.22 13.24
N ASN A 286 12.02 -13.55 12.92
CA ASN A 286 11.24 -13.85 11.72
C ASN A 286 12.14 -13.79 10.47
N GLY A 287 12.03 -14.82 9.63
CA GLY A 287 12.82 -14.98 8.41
C GLY A 287 14.12 -15.76 8.57
N GLN A 288 14.58 -16.04 9.79
CA GLN A 288 15.75 -16.91 9.99
C GLN A 288 15.45 -18.35 9.53
N ILE A 289 16.48 -18.99 8.99
CA ILE A 289 16.44 -20.36 8.50
C ILE A 289 17.20 -21.24 9.50
N GLY A 290 16.63 -22.39 9.76
CA GLY A 290 17.25 -23.39 10.62
C GLY A 290 16.94 -24.81 10.17
N GLU A 291 17.46 -25.80 10.89
CA GLU A 291 17.24 -27.21 10.67
C GLU A 291 16.48 -27.83 11.87
N VAL A 292 15.44 -28.59 11.60
CA VAL A 292 14.66 -29.26 12.66
C VAL A 292 15.51 -30.34 13.33
N VAL A 293 15.68 -30.22 14.64
CA VAL A 293 16.43 -31.16 15.47
C VAL A 293 15.51 -32.20 16.09
N SER A 294 14.33 -31.79 16.56
CA SER A 294 13.32 -32.70 17.12
C SER A 294 11.91 -32.10 17.01
N CYS A 295 10.92 -33.00 16.88
CA CYS A 295 9.51 -32.67 16.81
C CYS A 295 8.80 -33.26 18.04
N PHE A 296 8.09 -32.41 18.80
CA PHE A 296 7.26 -32.80 19.94
C PHE A 296 5.80 -32.44 19.64
N GLU A 297 4.88 -32.83 20.50
CA GLU A 297 3.45 -32.59 20.28
C GLU A 297 3.10 -31.11 20.21
N ASP A 298 3.71 -30.28 21.05
CA ASP A 298 3.39 -28.85 21.25
C ASP A 298 4.52 -27.88 20.83
N ASN A 299 5.70 -28.41 20.48
CA ASN A 299 6.85 -27.60 20.10
C ASN A 299 7.80 -28.32 19.14
N VAL A 300 8.67 -27.55 18.52
CA VAL A 300 9.71 -28.05 17.60
C VAL A 300 11.04 -27.42 18.00
N HIS A 301 12.09 -28.23 18.13
CA HIS A 301 13.44 -27.74 18.31
C HIS A 301 14.08 -27.53 16.96
N VAL A 302 14.62 -26.34 16.76
CA VAL A 302 15.27 -25.92 15.50
C VAL A 302 16.66 -25.39 15.82
N GLU A 303 17.66 -25.89 15.13
CA GLU A 303 19.01 -25.33 15.17
C GLU A 303 19.08 -24.10 14.26
N ILE A 304 19.34 -22.92 14.82
CA ILE A 304 19.48 -21.64 14.12
C ILE A 304 20.83 -21.05 14.54
N ASP A 305 21.70 -20.79 13.56
CA ASP A 305 23.03 -20.21 13.79
C ASP A 305 23.85 -20.92 14.89
N GLY A 306 23.77 -22.27 14.91
CA GLY A 306 24.46 -23.14 15.88
C GLY A 306 23.82 -23.21 17.27
N ASN A 307 22.65 -22.59 17.48
CA ASN A 307 21.90 -22.62 18.73
C ASN A 307 20.60 -23.41 18.56
N ILE A 308 20.25 -24.22 19.53
CA ILE A 308 18.97 -24.93 19.54
C ILE A 308 17.89 -24.03 20.14
N CYS A 309 16.93 -23.65 19.32
CA CYS A 309 15.79 -22.82 19.68
C CYS A 309 14.54 -23.68 19.85
N VAL A 310 13.81 -23.52 20.95
CA VAL A 310 12.52 -24.16 21.18
C VAL A 310 11.40 -23.30 20.58
N ILE A 311 10.76 -23.80 19.55
CA ILE A 311 9.71 -23.08 18.82
C ILE A 311 8.35 -23.66 19.22
N LYS A 312 7.53 -22.88 19.92
CA LYS A 312 6.19 -23.23 20.34
C LYS A 312 5.14 -22.63 19.39
N ALA A 313 3.92 -23.14 19.43
CA ALA A 313 2.81 -22.50 18.73
C ALA A 313 2.67 -21.05 19.17
N CYS A 314 2.48 -20.18 18.22
CA CYS A 314 2.16 -18.77 18.46
C CYS A 314 0.80 -18.42 17.87
N GLU A 315 0.19 -17.39 18.43
CA GLU A 315 -1.06 -16.84 17.99
C GLU A 315 -0.80 -15.56 17.17
N TRP A 316 -1.39 -15.51 15.99
CA TRP A 316 -1.47 -14.30 15.19
C TRP A 316 -2.89 -13.76 15.26
N LEU A 317 -3.02 -12.60 15.85
CA LEU A 317 -4.29 -11.90 15.94
C LEU A 317 -4.63 -11.28 14.60
N VAL A 318 -5.88 -11.45 14.20
CA VAL A 318 -6.46 -10.80 13.03
C VAL A 318 -7.23 -9.59 13.53
N GLU A 319 -6.68 -8.41 13.32
CA GLU A 319 -7.19 -7.16 13.90
C GLU A 319 -7.85 -6.27 12.85
N ASP A 320 -8.82 -5.46 13.28
CA ASP A 320 -9.40 -4.37 12.51
C ASP A 320 -9.34 -3.07 13.29
N TYR A 321 -9.31 -1.92 12.59
CA TYR A 321 -9.42 -0.62 13.26
C TYR A 321 -10.87 -0.31 13.61
N VAL A 322 -11.11 0.08 14.84
CA VAL A 322 -12.40 0.57 15.36
C VAL A 322 -12.20 1.90 16.08
N VAL A 323 -13.27 2.67 16.17
CA VAL A 323 -13.27 3.93 16.95
C VAL A 323 -13.97 3.66 18.28
N LYS A 324 -13.26 3.84 19.40
CA LYS A 324 -13.78 3.66 20.77
C LYS A 324 -13.46 4.86 21.66
N GLY A 325 -14.16 4.95 22.78
CA GLY A 325 -13.91 5.90 23.88
C GLY A 325 -14.41 7.33 23.66
N GLU A 326 -14.35 8.11 24.74
CA GLU A 326 -14.57 9.55 24.78
C GLU A 326 -13.38 10.21 25.50
N PRO A 327 -12.55 11.00 24.78
CA PRO A 327 -12.65 11.35 23.35
C PRO A 327 -12.39 10.17 22.41
N PRO A 328 -12.94 10.17 21.19
CA PRO A 328 -12.81 9.07 20.23
C PRO A 328 -11.35 8.83 19.83
N LYS A 329 -10.89 7.57 19.88
CA LYS A 329 -9.56 7.12 19.45
C LYS A 329 -9.66 5.88 18.56
N LEU A 330 -8.62 5.64 17.77
CA LEU A 330 -8.50 4.39 17.04
C LEU A 330 -7.94 3.32 17.96
N GLU A 331 -8.64 2.19 18.01
CA GLU A 331 -8.17 0.98 18.66
C GLU A 331 -8.15 -0.15 17.63
N LYS A 332 -7.28 -1.13 17.85
CA LYS A 332 -7.35 -2.38 17.15
C LYS A 332 -8.25 -3.32 17.92
N GLU A 333 -9.20 -3.92 17.24
CA GLU A 333 -10.09 -4.93 17.78
C GLU A 333 -9.79 -6.27 17.11
N GLU A 334 -9.62 -7.28 17.95
CA GLU A 334 -9.46 -8.64 17.47
C GLU A 334 -10.77 -9.12 16.83
N ILE A 335 -10.67 -9.57 15.57
CA ILE A 335 -11.80 -10.14 14.82
C ILE A 335 -11.61 -11.64 14.57
N GLY A 336 -10.46 -12.17 14.89
CA GLY A 336 -10.12 -13.59 14.81
C GLY A 336 -8.67 -13.85 15.16
N SER A 337 -8.31 -15.13 15.30
CA SER A 337 -6.95 -15.54 15.53
C SER A 337 -6.58 -16.82 14.76
N PHE A 338 -5.30 -16.94 14.45
CA PHE A 338 -4.69 -18.09 13.80
C PHE A 338 -3.54 -18.59 14.68
N ILE A 339 -3.64 -19.83 15.18
CA ILE A 339 -2.63 -20.44 16.06
C ILE A 339 -1.96 -21.58 15.33
N GLN A 340 -0.64 -21.55 15.23
CA GLN A 340 0.18 -22.61 14.61
C GLN A 340 1.63 -22.53 15.12
N ILE A 341 2.40 -23.60 14.98
CA ILE A 341 3.86 -23.54 15.09
C ILE A 341 4.38 -22.59 14.01
N PRO A 342 5.13 -21.54 14.36
CA PRO A 342 5.55 -20.48 13.44
C PRO A 342 6.71 -20.94 12.53
N LEU A 343 6.50 -22.01 11.81
CA LEU A 343 7.48 -22.62 10.90
C LEU A 343 6.84 -22.91 9.54
N LYS A 344 7.68 -22.94 8.52
CA LYS A 344 7.36 -23.50 7.20
C LYS A 344 8.61 -24.11 6.58
N PRO A 345 8.47 -25.12 5.70
CA PRO A 345 9.61 -25.59 4.90
C PRO A 345 10.26 -24.44 4.14
N ALA A 346 11.60 -24.39 4.13
CA ALA A 346 12.36 -23.25 3.62
C ALA A 346 13.43 -23.66 2.61
N TYR A 347 13.10 -24.55 1.70
CA TYR A 347 13.96 -24.84 0.57
C TYR A 347 13.78 -23.83 -0.55
N ALA A 348 12.55 -23.44 -0.85
CA ALA A 348 12.22 -22.42 -1.85
C ALA A 348 11.04 -21.54 -1.43
N ILE A 349 11.09 -20.26 -1.83
CA ILE A 349 9.97 -19.32 -1.72
C ILE A 349 9.86 -18.48 -3.00
N THR A 350 8.70 -17.87 -3.21
CA THR A 350 8.57 -16.93 -4.32
C THR A 350 9.27 -15.60 -4.01
N ILE A 351 9.80 -14.95 -5.04
CA ILE A 351 10.41 -13.61 -4.94
C ILE A 351 9.42 -12.61 -4.28
N HIS A 352 8.12 -12.70 -4.57
CA HIS A 352 7.10 -11.88 -3.91
C HIS A 352 7.07 -12.06 -2.39
N LYS A 353 7.18 -13.30 -1.90
CA LYS A 353 7.20 -13.59 -0.46
C LYS A 353 8.52 -13.25 0.21
N SER A 354 9.60 -13.06 -0.56
CA SER A 354 10.89 -12.63 -0.04
C SER A 354 10.99 -11.09 0.10
N GLN A 355 10.03 -10.33 -0.42
CA GLN A 355 10.03 -8.87 -0.30
C GLN A 355 10.00 -8.45 1.18
N GLY A 356 10.78 -7.45 1.54
CA GLY A 356 10.98 -7.05 2.94
C GLY A 356 11.94 -7.94 3.75
N GLN A 357 12.24 -9.16 3.29
CA GLN A 357 13.13 -10.11 3.97
C GLN A 357 14.60 -9.90 3.58
N THR A 358 15.50 -10.50 4.36
CA THR A 358 16.95 -10.44 4.13
C THR A 358 17.56 -11.82 4.42
N TYR A 359 18.48 -12.28 3.57
CA TYR A 359 19.12 -13.58 3.67
C TYR A 359 20.62 -13.47 3.49
N ASP A 360 21.36 -14.32 4.19
CA ASP A 360 22.81 -14.39 4.05
C ASP A 360 23.22 -15.22 2.83
N SER A 361 22.38 -16.16 2.40
CA SER A 361 22.65 -16.96 1.20
C SER A 361 21.35 -17.31 0.47
N VAL A 362 21.37 -17.08 -0.86
CA VAL A 362 20.24 -17.36 -1.76
C VAL A 362 20.70 -18.07 -3.03
N VAL A 363 19.80 -18.88 -3.60
CA VAL A 363 19.89 -19.39 -4.97
C VAL A 363 18.77 -18.74 -5.77
N ILE A 364 19.10 -17.85 -6.68
CA ILE A 364 18.11 -17.17 -7.50
C ILE A 364 17.84 -18.01 -8.76
N HIS A 365 16.55 -18.29 -9.01
CA HIS A 365 16.06 -18.85 -10.26
C HIS A 365 15.68 -17.69 -11.18
N PRO A 366 16.51 -17.36 -12.21
CA PRO A 366 16.34 -16.12 -12.96
C PRO A 366 15.20 -16.14 -13.98
N ASN A 367 14.27 -17.11 -13.90
CA ASN A 367 13.08 -17.22 -14.78
C ASN A 367 12.04 -16.11 -14.51
N CYS A 368 12.53 -14.86 -14.38
CA CYS A 368 11.71 -13.68 -14.10
C CYS A 368 10.87 -13.30 -15.33
N PHE A 369 9.63 -12.85 -15.09
CA PHE A 369 8.65 -12.51 -16.12
C PHE A 369 7.94 -11.17 -15.87
N ALA A 370 8.19 -10.52 -14.73
CA ALA A 370 7.63 -9.22 -14.38
C ALA A 370 8.72 -8.24 -13.98
N ALA A 371 8.45 -6.96 -14.16
CA ALA A 371 9.36 -5.88 -13.80
C ALA A 371 9.78 -5.98 -12.33
N GLY A 372 11.04 -5.64 -12.05
CA GLY A 372 11.62 -5.62 -10.71
C GLY A 372 11.88 -6.98 -10.06
N GLN A 373 11.38 -8.10 -10.60
CA GLN A 373 11.53 -9.41 -9.95
C GLN A 373 13.00 -9.80 -9.73
N LEU A 374 13.83 -9.71 -10.76
CA LEU A 374 15.24 -10.06 -10.64
C LEU A 374 15.97 -9.15 -9.67
N TYR A 375 15.75 -7.84 -9.77
CA TYR A 375 16.28 -6.86 -8.82
C TYR A 375 15.88 -7.17 -7.37
N VAL A 376 14.58 -7.43 -7.14
CA VAL A 376 14.11 -7.79 -5.79
C VAL A 376 14.80 -9.04 -5.28
N ALA A 377 14.98 -10.07 -6.12
CA ALA A 377 15.65 -11.30 -5.70
C ALA A 377 17.12 -11.05 -5.32
N ILE A 378 17.86 -10.30 -6.13
CA ILE A 378 19.27 -9.95 -5.88
C ILE A 378 19.40 -9.13 -4.59
N SER A 379 18.56 -8.11 -4.42
CA SER A 379 18.59 -7.22 -3.26
C SER A 379 18.22 -7.90 -1.94
N ARG A 380 17.79 -9.18 -1.94
CA ARG A 380 17.56 -9.95 -0.70
C ARG A 380 18.82 -10.41 -0.03
N CYS A 381 19.92 -10.57 -0.76
CA CYS A 381 21.17 -11.06 -0.22
C CYS A 381 22.02 -9.96 0.44
N THR A 382 22.64 -10.27 1.57
CA THR A 382 23.46 -9.32 2.33
C THR A 382 24.84 -9.08 1.72
N ASN A 383 25.36 -10.03 0.96
CA ASN A 383 26.69 -9.97 0.40
C ASN A 383 26.84 -10.83 -0.87
N ARG A 384 27.83 -10.51 -1.72
CA ARG A 384 28.08 -11.23 -2.97
C ARG A 384 28.42 -12.72 -2.81
N ARG A 385 29.03 -13.12 -1.70
CA ARG A 385 29.42 -14.53 -1.47
C ARG A 385 28.23 -15.43 -1.22
N GLY A 386 27.14 -14.87 -0.67
CA GLY A 386 25.90 -15.59 -0.44
C GLY A 386 24.98 -15.64 -1.64
N LEU A 387 25.32 -14.91 -2.72
CA LEU A 387 24.50 -14.80 -3.92
C LEU A 387 24.91 -15.86 -4.96
N SER A 388 23.99 -16.73 -5.33
CA SER A 388 24.18 -17.73 -6.39
C SER A 388 22.96 -17.83 -7.31
N PHE A 389 23.14 -18.36 -8.50
CA PHE A 389 22.11 -18.49 -9.51
C PHE A 389 21.98 -19.95 -9.96
N SER A 390 20.76 -20.42 -10.20
CA SER A 390 20.50 -21.79 -10.70
C SER A 390 20.88 -21.96 -12.18
N SER A 391 20.94 -20.86 -12.93
CA SER A 391 21.38 -20.77 -14.33
C SER A 391 21.87 -19.36 -14.62
N LYS A 392 22.59 -19.18 -15.75
CA LYS A 392 23.00 -17.85 -16.20
C LYS A 392 21.79 -16.96 -16.46
N ILE A 393 21.91 -15.70 -16.03
CA ILE A 393 20.92 -14.64 -16.31
C ILE A 393 20.99 -14.28 -17.79
N LYS A 394 19.82 -14.19 -18.41
CA LYS A 394 19.67 -13.68 -19.78
C LYS A 394 19.10 -12.26 -19.74
N GLU A 395 19.35 -11.49 -20.80
CA GLU A 395 18.91 -10.09 -20.89
C GLU A 395 17.38 -9.90 -20.76
N GLU A 396 16.60 -10.83 -21.33
CA GLU A 396 15.15 -10.78 -21.27
C GLU A 396 14.57 -10.98 -19.86
N GLN A 397 15.39 -11.45 -18.91
CA GLN A 397 14.98 -11.69 -17.51
C GLN A 397 15.17 -10.46 -16.61
N LEU A 398 16.01 -9.50 -17.05
CA LEU A 398 16.14 -8.21 -16.39
C LEU A 398 15.12 -7.24 -16.96
N ILE A 399 13.94 -7.21 -16.35
CA ILE A 399 12.81 -6.41 -16.79
C ILE A 399 12.63 -5.24 -15.83
N THR A 400 12.55 -4.03 -16.36
CA THR A 400 12.27 -2.80 -15.61
C THR A 400 11.11 -2.07 -16.25
N ASP A 401 10.25 -1.48 -15.45
CA ASP A 401 9.08 -0.75 -15.93
C ASP A 401 9.47 0.70 -16.30
N LYS A 402 9.20 1.06 -17.57
CA LYS A 402 9.54 2.39 -18.08
C LYS A 402 8.73 3.50 -17.41
N ASP A 403 7.45 3.26 -17.11
CA ASP A 403 6.61 4.28 -16.49
C ASP A 403 7.13 4.62 -15.09
N CYS A 404 7.77 3.66 -14.39
CA CYS A 404 8.45 3.89 -13.11
C CYS A 404 9.75 4.69 -13.26
N LEU A 405 10.55 4.43 -14.30
CA LEU A 405 11.75 5.21 -14.60
C LEU A 405 11.37 6.67 -14.89
N ASP A 406 10.42 6.88 -15.80
CA ASP A 406 9.91 8.21 -16.16
C ASP A 406 9.31 8.95 -14.94
N PHE A 407 8.68 8.21 -14.01
CA PHE A 407 8.16 8.76 -12.77
C PHE A 407 9.28 9.27 -11.86
N TYR A 408 10.36 8.51 -11.68
CA TYR A 408 11.50 8.94 -10.87
C TYR A 408 12.29 10.07 -11.51
N GLU A 409 12.49 10.08 -12.81
CA GLU A 409 13.13 11.20 -13.52
C GLU A 409 12.37 12.51 -13.32
N LYS A 410 11.02 12.48 -13.32
CA LYS A 410 10.20 13.66 -13.02
C LYS A 410 10.40 14.14 -11.58
N ILE A 411 10.45 13.22 -10.61
CA ILE A 411 10.68 13.57 -9.20
C ILE A 411 12.07 14.21 -9.01
N GLU A 412 13.10 13.65 -9.64
CA GLU A 412 14.47 14.18 -9.58
C GLU A 412 14.54 15.60 -10.17
N ASN A 413 13.90 15.83 -11.32
CA ASN A 413 13.86 17.14 -11.97
C ASN A 413 13.08 18.17 -11.15
N GLU A 414 11.95 17.78 -10.54
CA GLU A 414 11.15 18.67 -9.67
C GLU A 414 11.91 19.00 -8.37
N SER A 415 12.66 18.07 -7.81
CA SER A 415 13.44 18.25 -6.59
C SER A 415 14.62 19.22 -6.78
N ASN A 416 15.13 19.31 -7.98
CA ASN A 416 16.19 20.25 -8.35
C ASN A 416 15.66 21.67 -8.63
N ALA A 417 14.36 21.83 -8.82
CA ALA A 417 13.73 23.12 -9.21
C ALA A 417 13.15 23.92 -8.02
N GLU A 418 12.89 23.32 -6.86
CA GLU A 418 12.24 24.01 -5.73
C GLU A 418 12.86 23.69 -4.37
N VAL A 419 13.37 24.71 -3.74
CA VAL A 419 13.52 24.80 -2.28
C VAL A 419 12.51 25.84 -1.79
N ASP A 420 11.26 25.45 -1.56
CA ASP A 420 10.33 26.29 -0.81
C ASP A 420 9.79 25.54 0.43
N ASP A 421 10.11 26.07 1.60
CA ASP A 421 10.04 25.45 2.94
C ASP A 421 8.69 25.71 3.65
N THR A 422 7.57 25.86 2.92
CA THR A 422 6.27 26.10 3.55
C THR A 422 5.46 24.81 3.74
N PRO A 423 5.05 24.49 5.00
CA PRO A 423 4.12 23.39 5.26
C PRO A 423 2.80 23.62 4.53
N THR A 424 2.17 22.59 4.00
CA THR A 424 0.79 22.64 3.51
C THR A 424 -0.18 22.86 4.68
N SER A 425 -0.07 23.98 5.36
CA SER A 425 -1.16 24.51 6.18
C SER A 425 -2.21 25.08 5.23
N SER A 426 -3.47 24.80 5.53
CA SER A 426 -4.65 25.34 4.85
C SER A 426 -4.45 26.83 4.54
N PRO A 427 -4.96 27.35 3.41
CA PRO A 427 -4.99 28.78 3.24
C PRO A 427 -5.84 29.38 4.36
N GLU A 428 -5.19 30.02 5.31
CA GLU A 428 -5.84 30.93 6.24
C GLU A 428 -6.61 31.94 5.40
N LYS A 429 -7.87 32.11 5.71
CA LYS A 429 -8.66 33.21 5.20
C LYS A 429 -7.89 34.48 5.51
N LYS A 430 -7.31 35.11 4.51
CA LYS A 430 -6.85 36.52 4.65
C LYS A 430 -8.06 37.33 5.08
N GLU A 431 -8.06 37.76 6.30
CA GLU A 431 -8.95 38.79 6.77
C GLU A 431 -8.70 40.02 5.88
N ASN A 432 -9.67 40.31 5.06
CA ASN A 432 -9.71 41.59 4.33
C ASN A 432 -9.81 42.70 5.37
N LYS A 433 -8.69 43.36 5.63
CA LYS A 433 -8.73 44.66 6.30
C LYS A 433 -9.66 45.59 5.49
N SER A 434 -10.78 45.92 6.08
CA SER A 434 -11.76 46.84 5.56
C SER A 434 -11.13 48.19 5.21
N LYS A 435 -11.14 48.54 3.92
CA LYS A 435 -10.98 49.92 3.50
C LYS A 435 -12.27 50.68 3.81
N PRO A 436 -12.19 51.95 4.23
CA PRO A 436 -13.39 52.74 4.54
C PRO A 436 -14.27 52.91 3.30
N PRO A 437 -15.60 53.04 3.46
CA PRO A 437 -16.53 53.08 2.36
C PRO A 437 -16.35 54.38 1.55
N LYS A 438 -16.14 54.24 0.25
CA LYS A 438 -16.35 55.33 -0.71
C LYS A 438 -17.85 55.43 -0.98
N GLU A 439 -18.41 56.57 -0.66
CA GLU A 439 -19.76 56.96 -1.07
C GLU A 439 -19.89 56.90 -2.59
N THR A 440 -20.79 56.08 -3.07
CA THR A 440 -21.28 56.13 -4.46
C THR A 440 -22.76 56.43 -4.44
N ARG A 441 -23.07 57.67 -4.83
CA ARG A 441 -24.40 58.10 -5.24
C ARG A 441 -24.87 57.27 -6.41
N GLY A 442 -25.96 56.52 -6.24
CA GLY A 442 -26.61 55.79 -7.33
C GLY A 442 -27.93 55.23 -6.83
N GLY A 443 -29.01 56.01 -7.01
CA GLY A 443 -30.35 55.64 -6.61
C GLY A 443 -30.89 54.40 -7.31
N VAL A 444 -31.57 53.57 -6.59
CA VAL A 444 -32.26 52.37 -7.07
C VAL A 444 -33.43 52.79 -7.94
N ARG A 445 -33.35 52.56 -9.26
CA ARG A 445 -34.50 52.66 -10.16
C ARG A 445 -35.34 51.36 -10.02
N ALA A 446 -36.58 51.49 -9.52
CA ALA A 446 -37.55 50.40 -9.50
C ALA A 446 -37.88 49.99 -10.95
N GLY A 447 -37.67 48.70 -11.29
CA GLY A 447 -38.12 48.11 -12.54
C GLY A 447 -37.07 47.63 -13.55
N ALA A 448 -35.79 47.74 -13.29
CA ALA A 448 -34.73 47.24 -14.19
C ALA A 448 -34.22 45.84 -13.77
N GLY A 449 -35.00 44.80 -14.02
CA GLY A 449 -34.58 43.43 -13.90
C GLY A 449 -35.45 42.55 -14.81
N ARG A 450 -34.80 41.66 -15.58
CA ARG A 450 -35.46 40.66 -16.39
C ARG A 450 -36.35 39.83 -15.49
N LYS A 451 -37.66 39.70 -15.80
CA LYS A 451 -38.59 38.88 -15.03
C LYS A 451 -38.06 37.45 -14.86
N PRO A 452 -38.07 36.87 -13.64
CA PRO A 452 -37.62 35.51 -13.45
C PRO A 452 -38.42 34.53 -14.36
N LYS A 453 -37.75 33.66 -15.05
CA LYS A 453 -38.31 32.64 -15.94
C LYS A 453 -39.23 31.66 -15.21
N TYR A 454 -39.04 31.51 -13.90
CA TYR A 454 -39.68 30.48 -13.05
C TYR A 454 -40.32 31.11 -11.79
N GLY A 455 -41.30 31.92 -11.83
CA GLY A 455 -42.10 32.42 -10.70
C GLY A 455 -41.34 33.15 -9.55
N LYS A 456 -41.99 34.08 -8.86
CA LYS A 456 -41.44 34.76 -7.68
C LYS A 456 -41.52 33.84 -6.46
N GLY A 457 -40.44 33.72 -5.67
CA GLY A 457 -40.44 33.04 -4.37
C GLY A 457 -39.81 31.64 -4.36
N LEU A 458 -39.26 31.15 -5.48
CA LEU A 458 -38.51 29.90 -5.52
C LEU A 458 -37.01 30.12 -5.25
N GLU A 459 -36.46 29.39 -4.29
CA GLU A 459 -35.01 29.38 -4.04
C GLU A 459 -34.28 28.68 -5.19
N MET A 460 -33.43 29.43 -5.88
CA MET A 460 -32.68 28.91 -7.04
C MET A 460 -31.30 28.40 -6.63
N LYS A 461 -31.00 27.16 -6.98
CA LYS A 461 -29.63 26.59 -6.83
C LYS A 461 -29.00 26.38 -8.19
N THR A 462 -27.78 26.82 -8.36
CA THR A 462 -26.99 26.57 -9.56
C THR A 462 -26.38 25.17 -9.48
N ILE A 463 -26.70 24.30 -10.43
CA ILE A 463 -26.13 22.96 -10.55
C ILE A 463 -25.25 22.95 -11.81
N LYS A 464 -23.99 22.50 -11.67
CA LYS A 464 -23.11 22.24 -12.82
C LYS A 464 -23.42 20.85 -13.37
N ILE A 465 -23.83 20.79 -14.63
CA ILE A 465 -24.19 19.56 -15.35
C ILE A 465 -23.11 19.32 -16.40
N PRO A 466 -22.63 18.06 -16.55
CA PRO A 466 -21.76 17.71 -17.67
C PRO A 466 -22.43 18.04 -19.02
N VAL A 467 -21.65 18.53 -19.98
CA VAL A 467 -22.17 18.94 -21.30
C VAL A 467 -22.96 17.83 -22.00
N VAL A 468 -22.56 16.56 -21.83
CA VAL A 468 -23.23 15.38 -22.40
C VAL A 468 -24.64 15.15 -21.84
N ALA A 469 -24.97 15.69 -20.66
CA ALA A 469 -26.27 15.53 -20.01
C ALA A 469 -27.16 16.78 -20.14
N GLU A 470 -26.68 17.84 -20.79
CA GLU A 470 -27.39 19.14 -20.84
C GLU A 470 -28.71 19.03 -21.57
N ASP A 471 -28.79 18.31 -22.69
CA ASP A 471 -30.01 18.15 -23.51
C ASP A 471 -31.05 17.31 -22.78
N ALA A 472 -30.66 16.22 -22.14
CA ALA A 472 -31.55 15.38 -21.34
C ALA A 472 -32.16 16.15 -20.15
N VAL A 473 -31.36 17.00 -19.50
CA VAL A 473 -31.83 17.83 -18.39
C VAL A 473 -32.77 18.96 -18.91
N ARG A 474 -32.49 19.51 -20.09
CA ARG A 474 -33.40 20.49 -20.73
C ARG A 474 -34.76 19.88 -21.08
N GLU A 475 -34.79 18.64 -21.61
CA GLU A 475 -36.05 17.93 -21.87
C GLU A 475 -36.82 17.67 -20.58
N LEU A 476 -36.15 17.23 -19.51
CA LEU A 476 -36.78 17.04 -18.21
C LEU A 476 -37.37 18.34 -17.65
N LEU A 477 -36.64 19.45 -17.73
CA LEU A 477 -37.11 20.76 -17.26
C LEU A 477 -38.30 21.30 -18.09
N ASN A 478 -38.37 20.98 -19.38
CA ASN A 478 -39.49 21.35 -20.25
C ASN A 478 -40.73 20.47 -20.01
N ALA A 479 -40.55 19.25 -19.53
CA ALA A 479 -41.65 18.34 -19.18
C ALA A 479 -42.28 18.64 -17.79
N ILE A 480 -41.66 19.51 -16.98
CA ILE A 480 -42.22 19.91 -15.70
C ILE A 480 -43.38 20.91 -15.90
N ASP A 481 -44.56 20.56 -15.42
CA ASP A 481 -45.69 21.48 -15.37
C ASP A 481 -45.51 22.49 -14.21
N TRP A 482 -44.93 23.63 -14.58
CA TRP A 482 -44.63 24.73 -13.64
C TRP A 482 -45.89 25.42 -13.09
N GLU A 483 -47.05 25.26 -13.71
CA GLU A 483 -48.36 25.78 -13.22
C GLU A 483 -48.82 24.98 -12.00
N ILE A 484 -48.64 23.65 -12.03
CA ILE A 484 -48.93 22.79 -10.87
C ILE A 484 -48.07 23.13 -9.66
N ILE A 485 -46.79 23.47 -9.90
CA ILE A 485 -45.86 23.82 -8.84
C ILE A 485 -46.18 25.20 -8.22
N LYS A 486 -46.64 26.14 -9.02
CA LYS A 486 -47.08 27.48 -8.56
C LYS A 486 -48.32 27.46 -7.67
N ASN A 487 -49.24 26.52 -7.93
CA ASN A 487 -50.52 26.43 -7.25
C ASN A 487 -50.51 25.56 -5.97
N LYS A 488 -49.42 24.90 -5.68
CA LYS A 488 -49.24 24.20 -4.39
C LYS A 488 -48.45 25.12 -3.49
N ASP A 489 -49.04 25.51 -2.36
CA ASP A 489 -48.32 26.17 -1.26
C ASP A 489 -47.10 25.36 -0.85
N VAL A 490 -45.96 25.67 -1.50
CA VAL A 490 -44.67 24.98 -1.30
C VAL A 490 -43.95 25.51 -0.08
N ALA A 491 -44.56 26.42 0.68
CA ALA A 491 -43.97 26.97 1.91
C ALA A 491 -43.76 25.94 3.03
N GLU A 492 -44.43 24.79 3.01
CA GLU A 492 -44.33 23.80 4.09
C GLU A 492 -43.72 22.44 3.72
N LYS A 493 -43.35 22.16 2.50
CA LYS A 493 -42.78 20.84 2.15
C LYS A 493 -41.62 20.92 1.13
N SER A 494 -40.43 21.12 1.59
CA SER A 494 -39.17 20.95 0.85
C SER A 494 -38.90 19.47 0.50
N LYS A 495 -39.81 18.78 -0.15
CA LYS A 495 -39.59 17.47 -0.75
C LYS A 495 -40.26 17.40 -2.10
N VAL A 496 -39.49 17.59 -3.16
CA VAL A 496 -39.88 17.19 -4.50
C VAL A 496 -39.96 15.65 -4.51
N LYS A 497 -41.16 15.08 -4.45
CA LYS A 497 -41.39 13.68 -4.79
C LYS A 497 -41.42 13.60 -6.31
N VAL A 498 -40.35 13.11 -6.91
CA VAL A 498 -40.39 12.58 -8.27
C VAL A 498 -41.31 11.35 -8.23
N ARG A 499 -42.50 11.44 -8.79
CA ARG A 499 -43.34 10.26 -9.03
C ARG A 499 -42.68 9.46 -10.14
N GLU A 500 -42.11 8.31 -9.80
CA GLU A 500 -41.86 7.25 -10.79
C GLU A 500 -43.19 6.90 -11.48
N LYS A 501 -43.23 7.10 -12.77
CA LYS A 501 -44.22 6.43 -13.61
C LYS A 501 -43.81 4.95 -13.66
N SER A 502 -44.31 4.17 -12.72
CA SER A 502 -44.28 2.74 -12.83
C SER A 502 -45.43 2.29 -13.69
N LYS A 503 -45.07 1.57 -14.73
CA LYS A 503 -45.78 0.46 -15.36
C LYS A 503 -47.23 0.68 -15.79
N SER A 504 -47.45 0.78 -17.10
CA SER A 504 -48.42 -0.06 -17.83
C SER A 504 -48.12 0.02 -19.32
N SER A 505 -47.59 -0.97 -19.85
CA SER A 505 -47.91 -1.90 -20.93
C SER A 505 -46.66 -2.66 -21.37
#